data_50ee1971bdafa7cd2b95458cb07c8419
#
_entry.id   50ee1971bdafa7cd2b95458cb07c8419
#
_cell.length_a   1.000
_cell.length_b   1.000
_cell.length_c   1.000
_cell.angle_alpha   90.00
_cell.angle_beta   90.00
_cell.angle_gamma   90.00
#
_symmetry.space_group_name_H-M   'P 1'
#
loop_
_entity.id
_entity.type
_entity.pdbx_description
1 polymer ?
#
loop_
_entity_poly.entity_id
_entity_poly.type
_entity_poly.pdbx_seq_one_letter_code
_entity_poly.pdbx_strand_id
1 'polypeptide(L)'
;MSKLHKCKHKGCKNKTQYMFCFTHKDDIYTDVCKIHGKTKFQNYHCLKCQELKKPKYSKNKQVLSCLDEIFGKRLKHKTRKYQERYIQRIGNVSGIYGIFVKKGSGLGKCLYVGQSVNVATRVKQHKENFKKAQRHLIGLKTWNKRLKVYKVEYKYYEMAKKYNLSDLKFVRLCTIPKKYLQTTEFKMIITYMEQFMMDVYKPTLNTFAARPTC
;
A
#
# COMPACT_ATOMS: atom_id res chain seq x y z
N MET A 1 -3.12 -13.23 29.94
CA MET A 1 -1.74 -12.94 29.47
C MET A 1 -1.39 -13.95 28.38
N SER A 2 -1.06 -13.51 27.17
CA SER A 2 -0.64 -14.39 26.08
C SER A 2 0.76 -14.97 26.38
N LYS A 3 0.91 -16.31 26.22
CA LYS A 3 2.20 -16.98 26.45
C LYS A 3 3.21 -16.55 25.36
N LEU A 4 4.41 -16.15 25.76
CA LEU A 4 5.52 -15.87 24.86
C LEU A 4 6.20 -17.19 24.45
N HIS A 5 6.44 -17.37 23.17
CA HIS A 5 7.13 -18.52 22.57
C HIS A 5 8.50 -18.09 22.04
N LYS A 6 9.43 -19.06 21.89
CA LYS A 6 10.67 -18.82 21.17
C LYS A 6 10.36 -18.62 19.67
N CYS A 7 11.05 -17.66 19.02
CA CYS A 7 10.98 -17.50 17.58
C CYS A 7 11.42 -18.81 16.88
N LYS A 8 10.67 -19.27 15.87
CA LYS A 8 10.96 -20.51 15.14
C LYS A 8 12.12 -20.39 14.12
N HIS A 9 12.65 -19.18 13.91
CA HIS A 9 13.83 -19.01 13.07
C HIS A 9 15.05 -19.66 13.70
N LYS A 10 15.81 -20.46 12.94
CA LYS A 10 17.00 -21.16 13.41
C LYS A 10 18.03 -20.17 13.95
N GLY A 11 18.46 -20.36 15.20
CA GLY A 11 19.43 -19.49 15.88
C GLY A 11 18.86 -18.23 16.54
N CYS A 12 17.58 -17.91 16.37
CA CYS A 12 16.96 -16.75 17.03
C CYS A 12 16.65 -17.04 18.50
N LYS A 13 17.13 -16.16 19.40
CA LYS A 13 16.89 -16.26 20.86
C LYS A 13 15.67 -15.44 21.34
N ASN A 14 15.05 -14.64 20.47
CA ASN A 14 13.94 -13.75 20.82
C ASN A 14 12.67 -14.54 21.20
N LYS A 15 12.01 -14.10 22.27
CA LYS A 15 10.67 -14.57 22.63
C LYS A 15 9.63 -13.66 21.98
N THR A 16 8.53 -14.23 21.49
CA THR A 16 7.47 -13.51 20.79
C THR A 16 6.11 -14.16 21.06
N GLN A 17 5.04 -13.40 20.96
CA GLN A 17 3.66 -13.91 20.97
C GLN A 17 3.30 -14.62 19.66
N TYR A 18 4.11 -14.45 18.63
CA TYR A 18 3.93 -15.00 17.30
C TYR A 18 4.97 -16.10 17.03
N MET A 19 4.78 -16.84 15.93
CA MET A 19 5.68 -17.89 15.50
C MET A 19 7.10 -17.37 15.24
N PHE A 20 7.20 -16.14 14.68
CA PHE A 20 8.47 -15.44 14.40
C PHE A 20 8.49 -14.09 15.09
N CYS A 21 9.67 -13.65 15.55
CA CYS A 21 9.87 -12.31 16.04
C CYS A 21 9.81 -11.28 14.91
N PHE A 22 9.75 -10.00 15.26
CA PHE A 22 9.64 -8.91 14.29
C PHE A 22 10.75 -8.92 13.22
N THR A 23 11.95 -9.33 13.57
CA THR A 23 13.11 -9.43 12.66
C THR A 23 12.94 -10.50 11.58
N HIS A 24 12.26 -11.61 11.89
CA HIS A 24 12.14 -12.79 11.01
C HIS A 24 10.72 -12.99 10.46
N LYS A 25 9.83 -12.03 10.64
CA LYS A 25 8.44 -12.14 10.15
C LYS A 25 8.31 -12.22 8.64
N ASP A 26 9.28 -11.63 7.93
CA ASP A 26 9.30 -11.56 6.47
C ASP A 26 9.96 -12.81 5.82
N ASP A 27 10.57 -13.69 6.63
CA ASP A 27 11.16 -14.91 6.14
C ASP A 27 10.08 -15.87 5.60
N ILE A 28 10.41 -16.55 4.51
CA ILE A 28 9.54 -17.60 3.97
C ILE A 28 9.75 -18.87 4.78
N TYR A 29 8.68 -19.42 5.33
CA TYR A 29 8.69 -20.65 6.12
C TYR A 29 7.56 -21.59 5.69
N THR A 30 7.63 -22.84 6.10
CA THR A 30 6.61 -23.85 5.82
C THR A 30 5.72 -24.05 7.04
N ASP A 31 4.39 -23.99 6.84
CA ASP A 31 3.39 -24.24 7.87
C ASP A 31 2.12 -24.83 7.25
N VAL A 32 1.14 -25.19 8.08
CA VAL A 32 -0.12 -25.80 7.66
C VAL A 32 -1.18 -24.72 7.45
N CYS A 33 -1.63 -24.57 6.21
CA CYS A 33 -2.78 -23.76 5.87
C CYS A 33 -4.06 -24.61 5.98
N LYS A 34 -5.12 -24.10 6.60
CA LYS A 34 -6.42 -24.80 6.69
C LYS A 34 -7.01 -25.18 5.32
N ILE A 35 -6.70 -24.40 4.28
CA ILE A 35 -7.22 -24.61 2.91
C ILE A 35 -6.26 -25.42 2.04
N HIS A 36 -4.92 -25.20 2.18
CA HIS A 36 -3.91 -25.74 1.26
C HIS A 36 -2.99 -26.79 1.88
N GLY A 37 -3.24 -27.15 3.16
CA GLY A 37 -2.35 -28.08 3.87
C GLY A 37 -0.95 -27.50 4.05
N LYS A 38 0.08 -28.36 4.03
CA LYS A 38 1.47 -27.95 4.21
C LYS A 38 1.94 -27.10 3.03
N THR A 39 2.26 -25.83 3.26
CA THR A 39 2.64 -24.86 2.22
C THR A 39 3.54 -23.75 2.75
N LYS A 40 4.05 -22.90 1.86
CA LYS A 40 4.90 -21.75 2.21
C LYS A 40 4.08 -20.59 2.76
N PHE A 41 4.63 -19.94 3.78
CA PHE A 41 4.09 -18.73 4.43
C PHE A 41 5.12 -17.61 4.39
N GLN A 42 4.61 -16.38 4.36
CA GLN A 42 5.39 -15.17 4.59
C GLN A 42 4.51 -14.17 5.36
N ASN A 43 5.06 -13.46 6.33
CA ASN A 43 4.29 -12.55 7.19
C ASN A 43 3.03 -13.20 7.80
N TYR A 44 3.15 -14.46 8.24
CA TYR A 44 2.04 -15.29 8.78
C TYR A 44 0.91 -15.58 7.79
N HIS A 45 1.10 -15.31 6.51
CA HIS A 45 0.12 -15.57 5.46
C HIS A 45 0.55 -16.70 4.53
N CYS A 46 -0.35 -17.61 4.26
CA CYS A 46 -0.15 -18.67 3.26
C CYS A 46 0.02 -18.02 1.88
N LEU A 47 1.15 -18.28 1.20
CA LEU A 47 1.44 -17.70 -0.11
C LEU A 47 0.43 -18.16 -1.18
N LYS A 48 -0.04 -19.43 -1.12
CA LYS A 48 -1.12 -19.91 -2.01
C LYS A 48 -2.44 -19.18 -1.77
N CYS A 49 -2.82 -18.89 -0.50
CA CYS A 49 -3.99 -18.06 -0.22
C CYS A 49 -3.82 -16.63 -0.73
N GLN A 50 -2.59 -16.07 -0.65
CA GLN A 50 -2.30 -14.75 -1.20
C GLN A 50 -2.40 -14.74 -2.73
N GLU A 51 -1.93 -15.79 -3.41
CA GLU A 51 -2.06 -15.93 -4.87
C GLU A 51 -3.51 -16.10 -5.32
N LEU A 52 -4.30 -16.89 -4.59
CA LEU A 52 -5.74 -17.02 -4.84
C LEU A 52 -6.53 -15.74 -4.57
N LYS A 53 -6.05 -14.91 -3.64
CA LYS A 53 -6.61 -13.57 -3.36
C LYS A 53 -6.17 -12.50 -4.35
N LYS A 54 -5.18 -12.76 -5.22
CA LYS A 54 -4.92 -11.89 -6.36
C LYS A 54 -6.18 -11.90 -7.23
N PRO A 55 -6.78 -10.76 -7.49
CA PRO A 55 -8.02 -10.72 -8.26
C PRO A 55 -7.79 -11.37 -9.62
N LYS A 56 -8.59 -12.38 -9.96
CA LYS A 56 -8.59 -13.00 -11.30
C LYS A 56 -9.33 -12.09 -12.28
N TYR A 57 -8.81 -10.88 -12.50
CA TYR A 57 -9.44 -9.87 -13.38
C TYR A 57 -9.60 -10.35 -14.82
N SER A 58 -8.73 -11.27 -15.24
CA SER A 58 -8.71 -11.79 -16.61
C SER A 58 -9.97 -12.49 -17.06
N LYS A 59 -10.90 -12.81 -16.15
CA LYS A 59 -12.12 -13.56 -16.47
C LYS A 59 -13.40 -12.71 -16.50
N ASN A 60 -13.40 -11.51 -15.91
CA ASN A 60 -14.57 -10.65 -15.92
C ASN A 60 -14.49 -9.67 -17.11
N LYS A 61 -15.23 -9.99 -18.19
CA LYS A 61 -15.25 -9.18 -19.42
C LYS A 61 -15.71 -7.73 -19.19
N GLN A 62 -16.67 -7.51 -18.25
CA GLN A 62 -17.15 -6.16 -17.93
C GLN A 62 -16.05 -5.32 -17.26
N VAL A 63 -15.35 -5.91 -16.28
CA VAL A 63 -14.22 -5.24 -15.62
C VAL A 63 -13.12 -4.89 -16.62
N LEU A 64 -12.79 -5.82 -17.53
CA LEU A 64 -11.79 -5.56 -18.58
C LEU A 64 -12.24 -4.45 -19.53
N SER A 65 -13.51 -4.45 -19.95
CA SER A 65 -14.07 -3.38 -20.79
C SER A 65 -14.01 -2.02 -20.09
N CYS A 66 -14.40 -1.95 -18.80
CA CYS A 66 -14.29 -0.73 -18.01
C CYS A 66 -12.84 -0.25 -17.85
N LEU A 67 -11.91 -1.19 -17.65
CA LEU A 67 -10.49 -0.87 -17.53
C LEU A 67 -9.90 -0.38 -18.85
N ASP A 68 -10.28 -0.98 -19.98
CA ASP A 68 -9.88 -0.52 -21.30
C ASP A 68 -10.41 0.89 -21.59
N GLU A 69 -11.63 1.21 -21.20
CA GLU A 69 -12.19 2.56 -21.35
C GLU A 69 -11.44 3.58 -20.49
N ILE A 70 -11.14 3.25 -19.23
CA ILE A 70 -10.48 4.16 -18.28
C ILE A 70 -9.00 4.33 -18.62
N PHE A 71 -8.34 3.24 -18.92
CA PHE A 71 -6.89 3.22 -19.13
C PHE A 71 -6.47 3.20 -20.59
N GLY A 72 -7.31 2.65 -21.48
CA GLY A 72 -6.97 2.46 -22.88
C GLY A 72 -5.60 1.82 -23.06
N LYS A 73 -4.77 2.44 -23.91
CA LYS A 73 -3.40 1.96 -24.18
C LYS A 73 -2.50 1.87 -22.93
N ARG A 74 -2.87 2.55 -21.82
CA ARG A 74 -2.05 2.58 -20.60
C ARG A 74 -1.89 1.22 -19.94
N LEU A 75 -2.91 0.34 -20.00
CA LEU A 75 -2.81 -1.03 -19.47
C LEU A 75 -1.74 -1.87 -20.16
N LYS A 76 -1.52 -1.60 -21.48
CA LYS A 76 -0.51 -2.29 -22.28
C LYS A 76 0.92 -1.85 -21.94
N HIS A 77 1.07 -0.66 -21.36
CA HIS A 77 2.37 -0.04 -21.10
C HIS A 77 2.66 0.05 -19.61
N LYS A 78 3.22 -1.02 -19.04
CA LYS A 78 3.59 -1.10 -17.61
C LYS A 78 4.87 -0.34 -17.25
N THR A 79 5.42 0.49 -18.14
CA THR A 79 6.62 1.26 -17.86
C THR A 79 6.29 2.53 -17.10
N ARG A 80 7.05 2.82 -16.03
CA ARG A 80 6.91 4.03 -15.23
C ARG A 80 6.99 5.30 -16.09
N LYS A 81 7.97 5.38 -17.02
CA LYS A 81 8.17 6.52 -17.94
C LYS A 81 6.92 6.81 -18.77
N TYR A 82 6.23 5.78 -19.27
CA TYR A 82 4.99 5.95 -20.02
C TYR A 82 3.86 6.47 -19.11
N GLN A 83 3.70 5.89 -17.91
CA GLN A 83 2.63 6.28 -17.00
C GLN A 83 2.80 7.69 -16.41
N GLU A 84 4.03 8.16 -16.22
CA GLU A 84 4.31 9.51 -15.72
C GLU A 84 3.78 10.62 -16.64
N ARG A 85 3.59 10.37 -17.95
CA ARG A 85 2.99 11.32 -18.91
C ARG A 85 1.53 11.65 -18.56
N TYR A 86 0.84 10.80 -17.81
CA TYR A 86 -0.57 10.96 -17.46
C TYR A 86 -0.80 11.42 -16.02
N ILE A 87 0.26 11.82 -15.34
CA ILE A 87 0.17 12.35 -13.99
C ILE A 87 -0.55 13.68 -13.99
N GLN A 88 -1.46 13.83 -13.06
CA GLN A 88 -2.31 15.01 -12.94
C GLN A 88 -2.21 15.64 -11.56
N ARG A 89 -2.64 16.90 -11.45
CA ARG A 89 -2.78 17.60 -10.16
C ARG A 89 -3.86 16.93 -9.29
N ILE A 90 -3.69 17.04 -7.99
CA ILE A 90 -4.70 16.59 -7.02
C ILE A 90 -5.99 17.38 -7.22
N GLY A 91 -7.12 16.69 -7.15
CA GLY A 91 -8.45 17.28 -7.28
C GLY A 91 -9.52 16.46 -6.55
N ASN A 92 -10.74 17.02 -6.46
CA ASN A 92 -11.91 16.39 -5.85
C ASN A 92 -12.53 15.34 -6.78
N VAL A 93 -11.78 14.31 -7.07
CA VAL A 93 -12.17 13.23 -7.98
C VAL A 93 -11.83 11.88 -7.38
N SER A 94 -12.55 10.85 -7.81
CA SER A 94 -12.20 9.47 -7.52
C SER A 94 -11.00 9.02 -8.35
N GLY A 95 -10.10 8.25 -7.77
CA GLY A 95 -8.93 7.77 -8.51
C GLY A 95 -7.85 7.16 -7.66
N ILE A 96 -6.73 6.92 -8.32
CA ILE A 96 -5.50 6.44 -7.71
C ILE A 96 -4.53 7.60 -7.58
N TYR A 97 -3.87 7.69 -6.44
CA TYR A 97 -2.86 8.72 -6.14
C TYR A 97 -1.57 8.07 -5.65
N GLY A 98 -0.49 8.83 -5.74
CA GLY A 98 0.82 8.40 -5.25
C GLY A 98 1.49 9.47 -4.40
N ILE A 99 2.33 9.01 -3.47
CA ILE A 99 3.24 9.83 -2.66
C ILE A 99 4.67 9.50 -3.11
N PHE A 100 5.37 10.52 -3.58
CA PHE A 100 6.71 10.41 -4.13
C PHE A 100 7.68 11.32 -3.40
N VAL A 101 8.94 10.94 -3.37
CA VAL A 101 10.03 11.88 -3.05
C VAL A 101 10.20 12.82 -4.24
N LYS A 102 10.40 14.10 -4.00
CA LYS A 102 10.74 15.07 -5.06
C LYS A 102 12.13 14.76 -5.63
N LYS A 103 12.27 14.91 -6.93
CA LYS A 103 13.57 14.86 -7.62
C LYS A 103 13.62 16.01 -8.63
N GLY A 104 14.15 17.15 -8.22
CA GLY A 104 14.02 18.39 -9.01
C GLY A 104 12.54 18.70 -9.28
N SER A 105 12.19 18.99 -10.53
CA SER A 105 10.80 19.18 -10.98
C SER A 105 10.01 17.87 -11.12
N GLY A 106 10.70 16.73 -11.22
CA GLY A 106 10.12 15.40 -11.48
C GLY A 106 9.67 14.62 -10.25
N LEU A 107 9.46 13.33 -10.47
CA LEU A 107 9.13 12.35 -9.44
C LEU A 107 10.33 11.46 -9.16
N GLY A 108 10.76 11.43 -7.90
CA GLY A 108 11.75 10.49 -7.39
C GLY A 108 11.14 9.14 -7.03
N LYS A 109 11.62 8.55 -5.93
CA LYS A 109 11.16 7.26 -5.42
C LYS A 109 9.68 7.30 -5.06
N CYS A 110 8.92 6.30 -5.48
CA CYS A 110 7.55 6.11 -5.01
C CYS A 110 7.56 5.53 -3.59
N LEU A 111 6.89 6.21 -2.67
CA LEU A 111 6.76 5.76 -1.29
C LEU A 111 5.45 5.00 -1.07
N TYR A 112 4.36 5.49 -1.64
CA TYR A 112 3.03 4.94 -1.44
C TYR A 112 2.14 5.16 -2.66
N VAL A 113 1.30 4.18 -2.96
CA VAL A 113 0.18 4.26 -3.89
C VAL A 113 -1.09 3.94 -3.12
N GLY A 114 -2.18 4.64 -3.39
CA GLY A 114 -3.45 4.42 -2.74
C GLY A 114 -4.64 4.84 -3.60
N GLN A 115 -5.82 4.43 -3.19
CA GLN A 115 -7.09 4.73 -3.84
C GLN A 115 -7.98 5.62 -2.97
N SER A 116 -8.85 6.39 -3.61
CA SER A 116 -9.87 7.18 -2.90
C SER A 116 -11.02 7.57 -3.82
N VAL A 117 -12.22 7.66 -3.24
CA VAL A 117 -13.38 8.28 -3.90
C VAL A 117 -13.25 9.81 -3.96
N ASN A 118 -12.45 10.41 -3.08
CA ASN A 118 -12.05 11.82 -3.13
C ASN A 118 -10.55 11.93 -2.85
N VAL A 119 -9.76 12.07 -3.89
CA VAL A 119 -8.30 12.10 -3.79
C VAL A 119 -7.80 13.34 -3.03
N ALA A 120 -8.44 14.51 -3.18
CA ALA A 120 -8.02 15.72 -2.49
C ALA A 120 -8.18 15.59 -0.97
N THR A 121 -9.35 15.12 -0.51
CA THR A 121 -9.61 14.87 0.91
C THR A 121 -8.62 13.85 1.48
N ARG A 122 -8.35 12.76 0.75
CA ARG A 122 -7.44 11.71 1.19
C ARG A 122 -6.00 12.22 1.29
N VAL A 123 -5.56 13.02 0.34
CA VAL A 123 -4.23 13.64 0.38
C VAL A 123 -4.10 14.61 1.55
N LYS A 124 -5.14 15.41 1.86
CA LYS A 124 -5.16 16.26 3.06
C LYS A 124 -4.97 15.42 4.34
N GLN A 125 -5.70 14.31 4.48
CA GLN A 125 -5.54 13.37 5.61
C GLN A 125 -4.11 12.81 5.70
N HIS A 126 -3.50 12.44 4.56
CA HIS A 126 -2.12 11.97 4.54
C HIS A 126 -1.14 13.03 5.06
N LYS A 127 -1.30 14.29 4.60
CA LYS A 127 -0.45 15.40 5.06
C LYS A 127 -0.60 15.66 6.56
N GLU A 128 -1.82 15.60 7.07
CA GLU A 128 -2.10 15.78 8.51
C GLU A 128 -1.49 14.64 9.34
N ASN A 129 -1.67 13.38 8.92
CA ASN A 129 -1.09 12.23 9.60
C ASN A 129 0.45 12.26 9.56
N PHE A 130 1.03 12.71 8.46
CA PHE A 130 2.48 12.91 8.36
C PHE A 130 2.96 13.98 9.35
N LYS A 131 2.30 15.14 9.42
CA LYS A 131 2.61 16.19 10.40
C LYS A 131 2.47 15.69 11.84
N LYS A 132 1.47 14.86 12.14
CA LYS A 132 1.33 14.20 13.45
C LYS A 132 2.54 13.30 13.73
N ALA A 133 2.95 12.46 12.78
CA ALA A 133 4.12 11.60 12.91
C ALA A 133 5.40 12.40 13.15
N GLN A 134 5.61 13.50 12.43
CA GLN A 134 6.76 14.40 12.66
C GLN A 134 6.78 14.97 14.07
N ARG A 135 5.65 15.51 14.56
CA ARG A 135 5.54 16.03 15.93
C ARG A 135 5.83 14.96 16.98
N HIS A 136 5.33 13.74 16.80
CA HIS A 136 5.64 12.62 17.69
C HIS A 136 7.12 12.24 17.67
N LEU A 137 7.77 12.25 16.51
CA LEU A 137 9.22 11.98 16.43
C LEU A 137 10.06 13.05 17.12
N ILE A 138 9.65 14.32 17.04
CA ILE A 138 10.28 15.42 17.78
C ILE A 138 10.06 15.23 19.28
N GLY A 139 8.83 14.94 19.71
CA GLY A 139 8.49 14.66 21.10
C GLY A 139 9.20 13.44 21.69
N LEU A 140 9.46 12.38 20.88
CA LEU A 140 10.22 11.20 21.31
C LEU A 140 11.71 11.51 21.55
N LYS A 141 12.26 12.56 20.93
CA LYS A 141 13.61 13.04 21.23
C LYS A 141 13.69 13.80 22.56
N THR A 142 12.56 14.35 23.01
CA THR A 142 12.46 15.21 24.19
C THR A 142 11.73 14.58 25.37
N TRP A 143 11.04 13.46 25.20
CA TRP A 143 10.15 12.91 26.23
C TRP A 143 10.14 11.38 26.33
N ASN A 144 10.25 10.92 27.59
CA ASN A 144 10.24 9.52 28.00
C ASN A 144 8.92 8.77 27.73
N LYS A 145 9.07 7.59 27.15
CA LYS A 145 8.33 6.29 27.31
C LYS A 145 6.79 6.22 27.49
N ARG A 146 6.00 7.29 27.60
CA ARG A 146 4.56 7.17 27.94
C ARG A 146 3.56 7.61 26.86
N LEU A 147 3.98 8.04 25.71
CA LEU A 147 3.04 8.41 24.65
C LEU A 147 2.53 7.15 23.95
N LYS A 148 1.21 6.90 24.10
CA LYS A 148 0.46 5.89 23.34
C LYS A 148 0.57 6.18 21.84
N VAL A 149 1.57 5.57 21.20
CA VAL A 149 1.94 5.70 19.78
C VAL A 149 0.88 5.09 18.83
N TYR A 150 -0.26 4.63 19.36
CA TYR A 150 -1.21 3.74 18.69
C TYR A 150 -2.15 4.38 17.66
N LYS A 151 -2.05 5.68 17.35
CA LYS A 151 -2.99 6.35 16.43
C LYS A 151 -2.42 6.81 15.10
N VAL A 152 -1.15 6.58 14.82
CA VAL A 152 -0.54 6.94 13.54
C VAL A 152 0.02 5.69 12.87
N GLU A 153 -0.40 5.43 11.64
CA GLU A 153 0.05 4.25 10.88
C GLU A 153 1.57 4.28 10.67
N TYR A 154 2.21 3.13 10.81
CA TYR A 154 3.66 2.92 10.68
C TYR A 154 4.30 3.60 9.46
N LYS A 155 3.62 3.59 8.32
CA LYS A 155 4.10 4.24 7.09
C LYS A 155 4.44 5.72 7.25
N TYR A 156 3.69 6.46 8.09
CA TYR A 156 3.95 7.89 8.30
C TYR A 156 5.19 8.11 9.14
N TYR A 157 5.47 7.24 10.12
CA TYR A 157 6.72 7.29 10.88
C TYR A 157 7.92 7.02 9.99
N GLU A 158 7.84 6.00 9.13
CA GLU A 158 8.93 5.69 8.21
C GLU A 158 9.19 6.80 7.19
N MET A 159 8.13 7.47 6.72
CA MET A 159 8.30 8.66 5.90
C MET A 159 8.90 9.82 6.69
N ALA A 160 8.37 10.11 7.89
CA ALA A 160 8.76 11.27 8.69
C ALA A 160 10.18 11.17 9.27
N LYS A 161 10.71 9.96 9.46
CA LYS A 161 12.12 9.73 9.82
C LYS A 161 13.11 10.19 8.74
N LYS A 162 12.70 10.12 7.47
CA LYS A 162 13.60 10.27 6.32
C LYS A 162 13.38 11.54 5.51
N TYR A 163 12.16 12.11 5.57
CA TYR A 163 11.75 13.20 4.70
C TYR A 163 10.98 14.27 5.47
N ASN A 164 11.07 15.51 5.01
CA ASN A 164 10.15 16.57 5.39
C ASN A 164 8.93 16.57 4.46
N LEU A 165 7.83 17.22 4.86
CA LEU A 165 6.64 17.33 4.01
C LEU A 165 6.96 18.06 2.69
N SER A 166 7.89 19.02 2.72
CA SER A 166 8.40 19.74 1.55
C SER A 166 9.08 18.84 0.53
N ASP A 167 9.66 17.71 0.97
CA ASP A 167 10.38 16.76 0.12
C ASP A 167 9.44 15.80 -0.59
N LEU A 168 8.15 15.83 -0.21
CA LEU A 168 7.13 14.93 -0.75
C LEU A 168 6.30 15.60 -1.84
N LYS A 169 6.02 14.84 -2.88
CA LYS A 169 5.12 15.23 -3.98
C LYS A 169 3.93 14.27 -4.01
N PHE A 170 2.72 14.83 -3.89
CA PHE A 170 1.47 14.10 -3.99
C PHE A 170 0.90 14.32 -5.39
N VAL A 171 0.58 13.25 -6.08
CA VAL A 171 0.07 13.32 -7.45
C VAL A 171 -1.08 12.35 -7.67
N ARG A 172 -1.96 12.68 -8.58
CA ARG A 172 -3.00 11.78 -9.07
C ARG A 172 -2.45 10.98 -10.25
N LEU A 173 -2.48 9.67 -10.13
CA LEU A 173 -1.97 8.73 -11.12
C LEU A 173 -3.02 8.41 -12.19
N CYS A 174 -4.28 8.30 -11.79
CA CYS A 174 -5.41 8.19 -12.71
C CYS A 174 -6.72 8.63 -12.04
N THR A 175 -7.72 8.92 -12.86
CA THR A 175 -9.07 9.30 -12.46
C THR A 175 -10.05 8.20 -12.84
N ILE A 176 -11.02 7.93 -11.98
CA ILE A 176 -12.15 7.06 -12.30
C ILE A 176 -13.34 7.97 -12.68
N PRO A 177 -13.92 7.81 -13.86
CA PRO A 177 -15.10 8.55 -14.27
C PRO A 177 -16.29 8.31 -13.32
N LYS A 178 -17.08 9.37 -13.07
CA LYS A 178 -18.21 9.33 -12.11
C LYS A 178 -19.20 8.20 -12.40
N LYS A 179 -19.43 7.86 -13.67
CA LYS A 179 -20.35 6.79 -14.09
C LYS A 179 -20.04 5.42 -13.46
N TYR A 180 -18.78 5.16 -13.11
CA TYR A 180 -18.38 3.89 -12.48
C TYR A 180 -18.52 3.86 -10.97
N LEU A 181 -18.70 5.03 -10.31
CA LEU A 181 -18.78 5.10 -8.84
C LEU A 181 -19.99 4.37 -8.26
N GLN A 182 -21.04 4.22 -9.05
CA GLN A 182 -22.29 3.60 -8.64
C GLN A 182 -22.45 2.15 -9.15
N THR A 183 -21.44 1.63 -9.83
CA THR A 183 -21.50 0.25 -10.35
C THR A 183 -21.06 -0.76 -9.29
N THR A 184 -21.60 -1.97 -9.36
CA THR A 184 -21.22 -3.10 -8.48
C THR A 184 -19.75 -3.47 -8.65
N GLU A 185 -19.19 -3.22 -9.83
CA GLU A 185 -17.81 -3.50 -10.19
C GLU A 185 -16.82 -2.44 -9.69
N PHE A 186 -17.30 -1.30 -9.16
CA PHE A 186 -16.45 -0.19 -8.76
C PHE A 186 -15.28 -0.61 -7.87
N LYS A 187 -15.57 -1.42 -6.83
CA LYS A 187 -14.53 -1.90 -5.92
C LYS A 187 -13.46 -2.73 -6.63
N MET A 188 -13.86 -3.57 -7.57
CA MET A 188 -12.92 -4.36 -8.36
C MET A 188 -12.08 -3.48 -9.27
N ILE A 189 -12.72 -2.54 -9.97
CA ILE A 189 -12.06 -1.60 -10.89
C ILE A 189 -10.99 -0.80 -10.13
N ILE A 190 -11.37 -0.13 -9.03
CA ILE A 190 -10.44 0.73 -8.30
C ILE A 190 -9.29 -0.07 -7.66
N THR A 191 -9.58 -1.28 -7.16
CA THR A 191 -8.55 -2.16 -6.60
C THR A 191 -7.57 -2.64 -7.66
N TYR A 192 -8.05 -2.97 -8.85
CA TYR A 192 -7.18 -3.35 -9.96
C TYR A 192 -6.30 -2.20 -10.42
N MET A 193 -6.88 -1.01 -10.54
CA MET A 193 -6.14 0.19 -10.89
C MET A 193 -5.03 0.50 -9.88
N GLU A 194 -5.33 0.36 -8.58
CA GLU A 194 -4.33 0.52 -7.53
C GLU A 194 -3.22 -0.53 -7.66
N GLN A 195 -3.57 -1.81 -7.85
CA GLN A 195 -2.58 -2.87 -8.03
C GLN A 195 -1.72 -2.63 -9.27
N PHE A 196 -2.33 -2.26 -10.40
CA PHE A 196 -1.59 -1.92 -11.62
C PHE A 196 -0.60 -0.79 -11.38
N MET A 197 -1.02 0.27 -10.67
CA MET A 197 -0.12 1.39 -10.35
C MET A 197 0.97 0.98 -9.34
N MET A 198 0.69 0.07 -8.40
CA MET A 198 1.71 -0.49 -7.52
C MET A 198 2.75 -1.30 -8.29
N ASP A 199 2.33 -2.09 -9.27
CA ASP A 199 3.24 -2.87 -10.12
C ASP A 199 4.15 -1.96 -10.98
N VAL A 200 3.62 -0.82 -11.44
CA VAL A 200 4.37 0.16 -12.23
C VAL A 200 5.37 0.95 -11.38
N TYR A 201 4.91 1.47 -10.24
CA TYR A 201 5.69 2.41 -9.43
C TYR A 201 6.48 1.76 -8.31
N LYS A 202 6.19 0.50 -7.96
CA LYS A 202 6.87 -0.31 -6.92
C LYS A 202 7.04 0.48 -5.61
N PRO A 203 5.95 0.91 -4.97
CA PRO A 203 6.02 1.73 -3.77
C PRO A 203 6.66 0.98 -2.61
N THR A 204 7.44 1.67 -1.78
CA THR A 204 8.21 1.04 -0.70
C THR A 204 7.45 0.88 0.61
N LEU A 205 6.31 1.56 0.78
CA LEU A 205 5.53 1.58 2.02
C LEU A 205 4.11 0.99 1.88
N ASN A 206 3.77 0.45 0.71
CA ASN A 206 2.59 -0.39 0.61
C ASN A 206 2.92 -1.77 1.20
N THR A 207 2.42 -2.04 2.38
CA THR A 207 2.68 -3.30 3.10
C THR A 207 1.93 -4.50 2.52
N PHE A 208 0.89 -4.25 1.69
CA PHE A 208 0.06 -5.30 1.08
C PHE A 208 -0.30 -4.91 -0.34
N ALA A 209 -0.35 -5.91 -1.23
CA ALA A 209 -1.08 -5.78 -2.48
C ALA A 209 -2.51 -5.30 -2.20
N ALA A 210 -3.05 -4.44 -3.06
CA ALA A 210 -4.44 -4.02 -2.93
C ALA A 210 -5.34 -5.25 -2.85
N ARG A 211 -6.07 -5.39 -1.73
CA ARG A 211 -6.96 -6.55 -1.53
C ARG A 211 -8.32 -6.20 -2.07
N PRO A 212 -8.91 -6.98 -2.97
CA PRO A 212 -10.33 -6.90 -3.19
C PRO A 212 -11.02 -7.27 -1.88
N THR A 213 -11.82 -6.37 -1.35
CA THR A 213 -12.79 -6.72 -0.32
C THR A 213 -13.87 -7.54 -1.01
N CYS A 214 -13.94 -8.82 -0.69
CA CYS A 214 -15.10 -9.64 -0.98
C CYS A 214 -16.31 -9.08 -0.28
#